data_5e39a9c33b9f7a53571a3d6386187bee
#
_entry.id   5e39a9c33b9f7a53571a3d6386187bee
#
_cell.length_a   1.000
_cell.length_b   1.000
_cell.length_c   1.000
_cell.angle_alpha   90.00
_cell.angle_beta   90.00
_cell.angle_gamma   90.00
#
_symmetry.space_group_name_H-M   'P 1'
#
loop_
_entity.id
_entity.type
_entity.pdbx_description
1 polymer ?
#
loop_
_entity_poly.entity_id
_entity_poly.type
_entity_poly.pdbx_seq_one_letter_code
_entity_poly.pdbx_strand_id
1 'polypeptide(L)'
;MRSLLCILGVAVFSSPVSLVFAESTRLLRSPSVSATHIAFAYANNVWVVGREGGQARRLTSFQGQTMNPHFSPDGKWIAFSGEYGGNTDVYVIPALGGEPKRLTWHPAPDVVQGWTPDGKSILFTSTRATAAPSAAPRFWTVPFEGGNEEPMALPRGYQGKISPDGKHIAYRMNNSWDEERRNYRGGQNRPAWIVDLATYDLTTPPWTDSKDMDPAWVGDSVYFISDRDGVANVWRYETKSKKLAQMTRFTDFDVKTLDAGPGAVVFEQAGYIHELDPKTGKSHVVDITATGDFPWMMPRWEDVTSRMSNLAISPTGKRVLVEARGEIFTIPAEKGDVRNLSNSSGSAERDPAWSPDGKWISYFSDKSGEYQLIVKPQDGLTPGREIALPKPAHYYTPSWSPDSKKLLYTDTGLNVWVLDVESGKTRTVGSDPWMVPRRTLNPVWSPDSKWVAYSSRLRSLFHAIFISNVETGETKQVTDGLADAVWPAWDASGKYLWFLASTDLGLGSQWLDMTSYDHTENFGLYLAVLKKSDPSPVLPESDEDKGLTTDPPERQRPPNAPAPRTGMPRSAAS
;
A
#
# COMPACT_ATOMS: atom_id res chain seq x y z
N MET A 1 -47.45 -2.49 72.81
CA MET A 1 -47.91 -2.18 71.46
C MET A 1 -47.00 -1.07 70.91
N ARG A 2 -45.99 -1.39 70.16
CA ARG A 2 -45.15 -0.43 69.47
C ARG A 2 -45.04 -0.86 67.99
N SER A 3 -45.66 -0.06 67.13
CA SER A 3 -45.68 -0.26 65.69
C SER A 3 -44.37 0.15 65.08
N LEU A 4 -43.71 -0.75 64.38
CA LEU A 4 -42.51 -0.50 63.56
C LEU A 4 -42.94 -0.08 62.15
N LEU A 5 -42.64 1.14 61.76
CA LEU A 5 -42.83 1.63 60.38
C LEU A 5 -41.57 1.31 59.59
N CYS A 6 -41.68 0.41 58.63
CA CYS A 6 -40.60 0.16 57.63
C CYS A 6 -40.76 1.20 56.48
N ILE A 7 -39.79 2.09 56.35
CA ILE A 7 -39.66 2.97 55.17
C ILE A 7 -38.80 2.25 54.16
N LEU A 8 -39.40 1.82 53.02
CA LEU A 8 -38.67 1.33 51.85
C LEU A 8 -38.17 2.54 51.07
N GLY A 9 -36.86 2.77 51.15
CA GLY A 9 -36.18 3.75 50.29
C GLY A 9 -35.90 3.14 48.88
N VAL A 10 -36.59 3.65 47.85
CA VAL A 10 -36.28 3.32 46.47
C VAL A 10 -35.08 4.15 46.04
N ALA A 11 -33.93 3.51 45.95
CA ALA A 11 -32.71 4.12 45.34
C ALA A 11 -32.86 4.11 43.81
N VAL A 12 -33.14 5.27 43.23
CA VAL A 12 -33.09 5.47 41.78
C VAL A 12 -31.63 5.55 41.37
N PHE A 13 -31.09 4.46 40.82
CA PHE A 13 -29.80 4.47 40.12
C PHE A 13 -29.98 5.19 38.77
N SER A 14 -29.64 6.48 38.71
CA SER A 14 -29.44 7.17 37.45
C SER A 14 -28.06 6.72 36.91
N SER A 15 -28.04 5.71 36.01
CA SER A 15 -26.89 5.44 35.19
C SER A 15 -26.61 6.66 34.33
N PRO A 16 -25.37 7.19 34.29
CA PRO A 16 -25.03 8.23 33.34
C PRO A 16 -25.18 7.63 31.93
N VAL A 17 -26.09 8.14 31.14
CA VAL A 17 -26.14 7.90 29.71
C VAL A 17 -24.86 8.57 29.14
N SER A 18 -23.81 7.80 28.94
CA SER A 18 -22.67 8.24 28.16
C SER A 18 -23.20 8.51 26.75
N LEU A 19 -23.33 9.77 26.38
CA LEU A 19 -23.49 10.18 24.99
C LEU A 19 -22.24 9.70 24.26
N VAL A 20 -22.33 8.55 23.61
CA VAL A 20 -21.35 8.12 22.63
C VAL A 20 -21.52 9.09 21.47
N PHE A 21 -20.68 10.12 21.40
CA PHE A 21 -20.55 10.91 20.19
C PHE A 21 -20.05 9.94 19.12
N ALA A 22 -20.83 9.78 18.06
CA ALA A 22 -20.38 9.00 16.91
C ALA A 22 -19.10 9.65 16.39
N GLU A 23 -18.04 8.86 16.25
CA GLU A 23 -16.78 9.37 15.65
C GLU A 23 -17.08 9.91 14.26
N SER A 24 -16.40 11.00 13.89
CA SER A 24 -16.45 11.59 12.56
C SER A 24 -16.12 10.54 11.50
N THR A 25 -16.92 10.46 10.44
CA THR A 25 -16.71 9.48 9.36
C THR A 25 -15.44 9.82 8.59
N ARG A 26 -14.60 8.83 8.36
CA ARG A 26 -13.37 8.93 7.58
C ARG A 26 -13.56 8.48 6.13
N LEU A 27 -12.55 8.73 5.29
CA LEU A 27 -12.50 8.36 3.88
C LEU A 27 -13.56 9.08 3.03
N LEU A 28 -13.92 10.30 3.43
CA LEU A 28 -14.72 11.21 2.65
C LEU A 28 -13.87 11.75 1.49
N ARG A 29 -14.43 11.80 0.28
CA ARG A 29 -13.69 12.07 -0.97
C ARG A 29 -14.29 13.21 -1.78
N SER A 30 -13.43 13.91 -2.53
CA SER A 30 -13.81 14.90 -3.56
C SER A 30 -14.87 15.90 -3.06
N PRO A 31 -14.59 16.68 -2.00
CA PRO A 31 -15.55 17.63 -1.48
C PRO A 31 -15.81 18.79 -2.46
N SER A 32 -17.05 19.27 -2.48
CA SER A 32 -17.47 20.52 -3.16
C SER A 32 -18.35 21.33 -2.22
N VAL A 33 -18.34 22.66 -2.32
CA VAL A 33 -19.03 23.54 -1.39
C VAL A 33 -19.95 24.55 -2.09
N SER A 34 -21.16 24.70 -1.57
CA SER A 34 -22.10 25.77 -1.87
C SER A 34 -22.12 26.82 -0.75
N ALA A 35 -23.00 27.79 -0.84
CA ALA A 35 -23.18 28.76 0.25
C ALA A 35 -23.61 28.12 1.58
N THR A 36 -24.29 26.97 1.55
CA THR A 36 -24.92 26.36 2.74
C THR A 36 -24.56 24.90 2.97
N HIS A 37 -24.03 24.19 1.98
CA HIS A 37 -23.79 22.75 2.05
C HIS A 37 -22.43 22.37 1.49
N ILE A 38 -21.95 21.21 1.92
CA ILE A 38 -20.81 20.47 1.37
C ILE A 38 -21.36 19.17 0.75
N ALA A 39 -20.99 18.90 -0.52
CA ALA A 39 -21.20 17.61 -1.17
C ALA A 39 -19.88 16.84 -1.23
N PHE A 40 -19.95 15.53 -1.15
CA PHE A 40 -18.77 14.67 -1.19
C PHE A 40 -19.13 13.26 -1.68
N ALA A 41 -18.13 12.52 -2.12
CA ALA A 41 -18.27 11.10 -2.45
C ALA A 41 -17.88 10.24 -1.23
N TYR A 42 -18.73 9.27 -0.90
CA TYR A 42 -18.45 8.28 0.13
C TYR A 42 -19.20 6.99 -0.16
N ALA A 43 -18.52 5.85 0.01
CA ALA A 43 -19.13 4.53 -0.18
C ALA A 43 -19.87 4.42 -1.52
N ASN A 44 -19.21 4.81 -2.61
CA ASN A 44 -19.71 4.83 -3.99
C ASN A 44 -20.92 5.73 -4.25
N ASN A 45 -21.28 6.60 -3.34
CA ASN A 45 -22.43 7.49 -3.46
C ASN A 45 -22.04 8.95 -3.25
N VAL A 46 -22.87 9.85 -3.79
CA VAL A 46 -22.84 11.27 -3.48
C VAL A 46 -23.63 11.53 -2.21
N TRP A 47 -23.04 12.28 -1.31
CA TRP A 47 -23.61 12.70 -0.03
C TRP A 47 -23.60 14.22 0.09
N VAL A 48 -24.48 14.75 0.95
CA VAL A 48 -24.54 16.16 1.25
C VAL A 48 -24.73 16.39 2.75
N VAL A 49 -24.10 17.43 3.27
CA VAL A 49 -24.20 17.86 4.67
C VAL A 49 -24.21 19.39 4.73
N GLY A 50 -24.73 19.96 5.80
CA GLY A 50 -24.57 21.41 6.05
C GLY A 50 -23.10 21.79 6.22
N ARG A 51 -22.73 23.05 5.95
CA ARG A 51 -21.33 23.52 6.09
C ARG A 51 -20.81 23.38 7.52
N GLU A 52 -21.68 23.50 8.51
CA GLU A 52 -21.31 23.32 9.93
C GLU A 52 -21.09 21.84 10.31
N GLY A 53 -21.24 20.91 9.37
CA GLY A 53 -21.12 19.48 9.61
C GLY A 53 -22.41 18.82 10.11
N GLY A 54 -22.27 17.73 10.84
CA GLY A 54 -23.37 16.94 11.39
C GLY A 54 -23.71 15.71 10.56
N GLN A 55 -24.98 15.28 10.60
CA GLN A 55 -25.45 14.10 9.91
C GLN A 55 -25.59 14.35 8.40
N ALA A 56 -24.80 13.62 7.61
CA ALA A 56 -24.86 13.68 6.16
C ALA A 56 -26.03 12.87 5.61
N ARG A 57 -26.57 13.32 4.48
CA ARG A 57 -27.64 12.64 3.75
C ARG A 57 -27.10 12.10 2.42
N ARG A 58 -27.37 10.83 2.15
CA ARG A 58 -27.06 10.18 0.88
C ARG A 58 -28.01 10.68 -0.20
N LEU A 59 -27.49 11.13 -1.34
CA LEU A 59 -28.26 11.60 -2.48
C LEU A 59 -28.48 10.53 -3.55
N THR A 60 -27.47 9.68 -3.78
CA THR A 60 -27.51 8.60 -4.77
C THR A 60 -27.59 7.24 -4.07
N SER A 61 -28.17 6.24 -4.71
CA SER A 61 -28.32 4.90 -4.15
C SER A 61 -28.05 3.77 -5.16
N PHE A 62 -27.65 4.11 -6.38
CA PHE A 62 -27.41 3.12 -7.43
C PHE A 62 -26.15 2.31 -7.16
N GLN A 63 -26.10 1.07 -7.67
CA GLN A 63 -24.94 0.19 -7.60
C GLN A 63 -23.92 0.54 -8.70
N GLY A 64 -23.18 1.57 -8.50
CA GLY A 64 -22.11 2.01 -9.38
C GLY A 64 -21.29 3.03 -8.64
N GLN A 65 -20.08 3.28 -9.10
CA GLN A 65 -19.25 4.30 -8.49
C GLN A 65 -19.77 5.68 -8.87
N THR A 66 -19.88 6.58 -7.90
CA THR A 66 -20.10 8.01 -8.12
C THR A 66 -18.97 8.81 -7.51
N MET A 67 -18.50 9.82 -8.24
CA MET A 67 -17.35 10.63 -7.85
C MET A 67 -17.47 12.07 -8.34
N ASN A 68 -16.62 12.94 -7.84
CA ASN A 68 -16.45 14.33 -8.25
C ASN A 68 -17.77 15.11 -8.26
N PRO A 69 -18.49 15.17 -7.12
CA PRO A 69 -19.68 16.03 -7.03
C PRO A 69 -19.29 17.50 -7.02
N HIS A 70 -19.99 18.33 -7.82
CA HIS A 70 -19.79 19.77 -7.89
C HIS A 70 -21.11 20.51 -7.88
N PHE A 71 -21.27 21.44 -6.94
CA PHE A 71 -22.45 22.30 -6.89
C PHE A 71 -22.53 23.23 -8.10
N SER A 72 -23.76 23.45 -8.58
CA SER A 72 -24.04 24.56 -9.49
C SER A 72 -23.77 25.91 -8.80
N PRO A 73 -23.52 27.00 -9.56
CA PRO A 73 -23.25 28.31 -8.97
C PRO A 73 -24.35 28.84 -8.04
N ASP A 74 -25.60 28.46 -8.28
CA ASP A 74 -26.74 28.80 -7.42
C ASP A 74 -26.97 27.81 -6.26
N GLY A 75 -26.17 26.74 -6.17
CA GLY A 75 -26.22 25.72 -5.12
C GLY A 75 -27.42 24.78 -5.18
N LYS A 76 -28.25 24.82 -6.23
CA LYS A 76 -29.48 24.02 -6.29
C LYS A 76 -29.26 22.64 -6.90
N TRP A 77 -28.21 22.44 -7.64
CA TRP A 77 -27.89 21.21 -8.35
C TRP A 77 -26.48 20.74 -8.02
N ILE A 78 -26.26 19.44 -8.18
CA ILE A 78 -24.94 18.81 -8.08
C ILE A 78 -24.70 18.04 -9.38
N ALA A 79 -23.64 18.38 -10.10
CA ALA A 79 -23.11 17.57 -11.19
C ALA A 79 -22.10 16.56 -10.63
N PHE A 80 -22.11 15.33 -11.12
CA PHE A 80 -21.19 14.28 -10.68
C PHE A 80 -20.91 13.28 -11.80
N SER A 81 -19.82 12.54 -11.66
CA SER A 81 -19.48 11.42 -12.54
C SER A 81 -20.09 10.14 -11.98
N GLY A 82 -20.88 9.44 -12.78
CA GLY A 82 -21.58 8.21 -12.36
C GLY A 82 -21.29 7.04 -13.31
N GLU A 83 -21.02 5.87 -12.72
CA GLU A 83 -20.76 4.62 -13.45
C GLU A 83 -21.99 3.69 -13.39
N TYR A 84 -23.12 4.14 -13.91
CA TYR A 84 -24.40 3.42 -13.80
C TYR A 84 -24.67 2.44 -14.94
N GLY A 85 -24.06 2.63 -16.09
CA GLY A 85 -24.28 1.79 -17.27
C GLY A 85 -23.01 1.07 -17.73
N GLY A 86 -22.03 0.83 -16.84
CA GLY A 86 -20.74 0.23 -17.20
C GLY A 86 -19.75 1.22 -17.83
N ASN A 87 -20.09 2.52 -17.84
CA ASN A 87 -19.27 3.63 -18.29
C ASN A 87 -19.44 4.83 -17.36
N THR A 88 -18.41 5.66 -17.27
CA THR A 88 -18.43 6.90 -16.46
C THR A 88 -18.99 8.03 -17.30
N ASP A 89 -20.10 8.58 -16.88
CA ASP A 89 -20.81 9.66 -17.58
C ASP A 89 -21.14 10.83 -16.64
N VAL A 90 -21.51 11.97 -17.25
CA VAL A 90 -21.97 13.17 -16.54
C VAL A 90 -23.43 13.02 -16.14
N TYR A 91 -23.69 13.20 -14.85
CA TYR A 91 -25.03 13.23 -14.25
C TYR A 91 -25.22 14.53 -13.48
N VAL A 92 -26.48 14.94 -13.35
CA VAL A 92 -26.89 16.03 -12.45
C VAL A 92 -28.04 15.54 -11.54
N ILE A 93 -28.07 16.02 -10.28
CA ILE A 93 -29.10 15.72 -9.30
C ILE A 93 -29.45 16.99 -8.52
N PRO A 94 -30.73 17.22 -8.13
CA PRO A 94 -31.06 18.31 -7.23
C PRO A 94 -30.29 18.19 -5.90
N ALA A 95 -29.73 19.28 -5.37
CA ALA A 95 -28.96 19.28 -4.12
C ALA A 95 -29.77 18.80 -2.90
N LEU A 96 -31.08 18.92 -2.94
CA LEU A 96 -32.00 18.43 -1.92
C LEU A 96 -32.50 17.01 -2.17
N GLY A 97 -31.97 16.31 -3.18
CA GLY A 97 -32.36 14.96 -3.57
C GLY A 97 -33.43 14.93 -4.65
N GLY A 98 -33.48 13.85 -5.38
CA GLY A 98 -34.35 13.62 -6.52
C GLY A 98 -33.78 12.54 -7.42
N GLU A 99 -34.30 12.44 -8.63
CA GLU A 99 -33.81 11.49 -9.63
C GLU A 99 -32.59 12.07 -10.37
N PRO A 100 -31.48 11.34 -10.49
CA PRO A 100 -30.33 11.74 -11.29
C PRO A 100 -30.69 11.76 -12.78
N LYS A 101 -30.31 12.84 -13.49
CA LYS A 101 -30.43 12.97 -14.94
C LYS A 101 -29.07 12.76 -15.58
N ARG A 102 -28.96 11.79 -16.51
CA ARG A 102 -27.75 11.56 -17.32
C ARG A 102 -27.69 12.58 -18.45
N LEU A 103 -26.49 13.14 -18.72
CA LEU A 103 -26.25 14.15 -19.73
C LEU A 103 -25.34 13.69 -20.86
N THR A 104 -24.50 12.66 -20.66
CA THR A 104 -23.57 12.14 -21.67
C THR A 104 -23.70 10.63 -21.84
N TRP A 105 -23.34 10.11 -23.04
CA TRP A 105 -23.49 8.69 -23.41
C TRP A 105 -22.31 8.14 -24.22
N HIS A 106 -21.19 8.85 -24.26
CA HIS A 106 -20.03 8.42 -25.03
C HIS A 106 -19.29 7.25 -24.32
N PRO A 107 -18.75 6.22 -25.04
CA PRO A 107 -18.06 5.09 -24.42
C PRO A 107 -16.74 5.46 -23.71
N ALA A 108 -16.11 6.60 -24.04
CA ALA A 108 -14.98 7.08 -23.24
C ALA A 108 -15.46 7.71 -21.92
N PRO A 109 -14.72 7.57 -20.81
CA PRO A 109 -15.11 8.16 -19.54
C PRO A 109 -15.24 9.68 -19.61
N ASP A 110 -16.32 10.20 -19.02
CA ASP A 110 -16.62 11.62 -18.89
C ASP A 110 -16.55 12.01 -17.41
N VAL A 111 -15.51 12.77 -17.03
CA VAL A 111 -15.21 13.10 -15.64
C VAL A 111 -15.54 14.56 -15.36
N VAL A 112 -16.53 14.78 -14.51
CA VAL A 112 -17.00 16.13 -14.14
C VAL A 112 -15.88 16.92 -13.46
N GLN A 113 -15.72 18.17 -13.89
CA GLN A 113 -14.75 19.12 -13.33
C GLN A 113 -15.44 20.32 -12.65
N GLY A 114 -16.70 20.59 -12.96
CA GLY A 114 -17.46 21.69 -12.39
C GLY A 114 -18.57 22.19 -13.32
N TRP A 115 -18.93 23.44 -13.14
CA TRP A 115 -19.93 24.14 -13.91
C TRP A 115 -19.33 25.35 -14.63
N THR A 116 -19.96 25.77 -15.73
CA THR A 116 -19.73 27.12 -16.25
C THR A 116 -20.26 28.15 -15.25
N PRO A 117 -19.63 29.34 -15.11
CA PRO A 117 -20.03 30.34 -14.11
C PRO A 117 -21.47 30.84 -14.23
N ASP A 118 -22.05 30.77 -15.43
CA ASP A 118 -23.45 31.12 -15.71
C ASP A 118 -24.44 29.99 -15.33
N GLY A 119 -23.92 28.83 -14.91
CA GLY A 119 -24.72 27.67 -14.51
C GLY A 119 -25.43 26.95 -15.65
N LYS A 120 -25.15 27.30 -16.92
CA LYS A 120 -25.86 26.72 -18.07
C LYS A 120 -25.28 25.42 -18.57
N SER A 121 -24.01 25.13 -18.28
CA SER A 121 -23.35 23.92 -18.74
C SER A 121 -22.46 23.31 -17.67
N ILE A 122 -22.22 22.01 -17.80
CA ILE A 122 -21.30 21.25 -16.97
C ILE A 122 -19.97 21.13 -17.73
N LEU A 123 -18.87 21.48 -17.04
CA LEU A 123 -17.50 21.27 -17.50
C LEU A 123 -17.06 19.86 -17.11
N PHE A 124 -16.55 19.11 -18.07
CA PHE A 124 -16.03 17.77 -17.85
C PHE A 124 -14.80 17.49 -18.72
N THR A 125 -14.06 16.45 -18.39
CA THR A 125 -12.94 15.95 -19.21
C THR A 125 -13.27 14.61 -19.81
N SER A 126 -12.83 14.39 -21.07
CA SER A 126 -13.04 13.14 -21.80
C SER A 126 -11.90 12.88 -22.78
N THR A 127 -11.63 11.61 -23.02
CA THR A 127 -10.66 11.15 -24.03
C THR A 127 -11.28 10.89 -25.40
N ARG A 128 -12.55 11.20 -25.60
CA ARG A 128 -13.38 10.87 -26.79
C ARG A 128 -12.85 11.35 -28.14
N ALA A 129 -12.03 12.36 -28.18
CA ALA A 129 -11.53 12.96 -29.44
C ALA A 129 -10.02 12.80 -29.60
N THR A 130 -9.42 11.78 -28.97
CA THR A 130 -7.97 11.58 -29.11
C THR A 130 -7.67 10.30 -29.90
N ALA A 131 -6.89 10.48 -30.97
CA ALA A 131 -6.37 9.37 -31.79
C ALA A 131 -4.97 8.91 -31.36
N ALA A 132 -4.40 9.48 -30.28
CA ALA A 132 -3.09 9.13 -29.81
C ALA A 132 -3.09 7.75 -29.10
N PRO A 133 -2.01 6.95 -29.18
CA PRO A 133 -1.89 5.69 -28.46
C PRO A 133 -2.05 5.82 -26.93
N SER A 134 -1.67 6.97 -26.36
CA SER A 134 -1.98 7.35 -24.99
C SER A 134 -2.99 8.49 -25.01
N ALA A 135 -4.25 8.15 -24.79
CA ALA A 135 -5.35 9.11 -24.82
C ALA A 135 -5.23 10.15 -23.70
N ALA A 136 -4.93 11.40 -24.05
CA ALA A 136 -4.99 12.49 -23.09
C ALA A 136 -6.39 13.12 -23.11
N PRO A 137 -7.03 13.35 -21.95
CA PRO A 137 -8.34 13.98 -21.91
C PRO A 137 -8.27 15.45 -22.32
N ARG A 138 -9.42 15.96 -22.79
CA ARG A 138 -9.66 17.35 -23.10
C ARG A 138 -10.88 17.83 -22.34
N PHE A 139 -11.00 19.15 -22.19
CA PHE A 139 -12.19 19.77 -21.62
C PHE A 139 -13.31 19.82 -22.64
N TRP A 140 -14.52 19.54 -22.17
CA TRP A 140 -15.77 19.55 -22.85
C TRP A 140 -16.82 20.24 -21.98
N THR A 141 -17.86 20.76 -22.61
CA THR A 141 -19.04 21.24 -21.91
C THR A 141 -20.28 20.51 -22.44
N VAL A 142 -21.25 20.27 -21.59
CA VAL A 142 -22.57 19.76 -21.96
C VAL A 142 -23.64 20.67 -21.33
N PRO A 143 -24.68 21.07 -22.09
CA PRO A 143 -25.75 21.91 -21.55
C PRO A 143 -26.46 21.19 -20.40
N PHE A 144 -26.80 21.91 -19.32
CA PHE A 144 -27.56 21.40 -18.19
C PHE A 144 -28.94 20.82 -18.61
N GLU A 145 -29.60 21.47 -19.57
CA GLU A 145 -30.87 20.97 -20.11
C GLU A 145 -30.70 19.72 -20.98
N GLY A 146 -29.49 19.34 -21.31
CA GLY A 146 -29.12 18.28 -22.25
C GLY A 146 -28.89 18.85 -23.65
N GLY A 147 -28.29 18.07 -24.53
CA GLY A 147 -27.93 18.49 -25.88
C GLY A 147 -26.56 17.95 -26.26
N ASN A 148 -25.96 18.53 -27.30
CA ASN A 148 -24.65 18.10 -27.77
C ASN A 148 -23.54 18.64 -26.88
N GLU A 149 -22.52 17.81 -26.71
CA GLU A 149 -21.30 18.20 -26.01
C GLU A 149 -20.39 19.02 -26.95
N GLU A 150 -19.77 20.05 -26.39
CA GLU A 150 -18.89 20.96 -27.11
C GLU A 150 -17.45 20.91 -26.55
N PRO A 151 -16.43 20.71 -27.41
CA PRO A 151 -15.06 20.74 -26.95
C PRO A 151 -14.60 22.17 -26.68
N MET A 152 -13.87 22.37 -25.57
CA MET A 152 -13.13 23.61 -25.40
C MET A 152 -11.90 23.64 -26.32
N ALA A 153 -11.50 24.82 -26.75
CA ALA A 153 -10.34 25.00 -27.63
C ALA A 153 -9.00 24.90 -26.89
N LEU A 154 -8.88 23.89 -26.02
CA LEU A 154 -7.66 23.54 -25.29
C LEU A 154 -7.18 22.15 -25.72
N PRO A 155 -5.86 21.95 -25.95
CA PRO A 155 -5.36 20.70 -26.54
C PRO A 155 -5.50 19.50 -25.62
N ARG A 156 -5.36 19.71 -24.30
CA ARG A 156 -5.52 18.70 -23.24
C ARG A 156 -5.79 19.37 -21.90
N GLY A 157 -6.34 18.60 -20.95
CA GLY A 157 -6.53 19.05 -19.57
C GLY A 157 -7.12 17.94 -18.70
N TYR A 158 -6.70 17.89 -17.45
CA TYR A 158 -7.12 16.87 -16.50
C TYR A 158 -8.05 17.41 -15.43
N GLN A 159 -7.59 18.37 -14.66
CA GLN A 159 -8.33 19.01 -13.57
C GLN A 159 -8.42 20.50 -13.91
N GLY A 160 -9.60 21.10 -13.80
CA GLY A 160 -9.70 22.50 -14.14
C GLY A 160 -11.03 23.14 -13.78
N LYS A 161 -10.97 24.44 -13.53
CA LYS A 161 -12.11 25.28 -13.15
C LYS A 161 -12.09 26.59 -13.94
N ILE A 162 -13.23 26.98 -14.45
CA ILE A 162 -13.42 28.30 -15.08
C ILE A 162 -13.52 29.35 -13.97
N SER A 163 -12.89 30.51 -14.18
CA SER A 163 -12.95 31.64 -13.24
C SER A 163 -14.39 32.16 -13.08
N PRO A 164 -14.75 32.77 -11.92
CA PRO A 164 -16.11 33.28 -11.70
C PRO A 164 -16.60 34.31 -12.74
N ASP A 165 -15.69 35.03 -13.38
CA ASP A 165 -16.01 36.00 -14.47
C ASP A 165 -16.08 35.34 -15.85
N GLY A 166 -15.84 34.04 -15.96
CA GLY A 166 -15.88 33.27 -17.20
C GLY A 166 -14.73 33.53 -18.18
N LYS A 167 -13.72 34.31 -17.81
CA LYS A 167 -12.66 34.74 -18.73
C LYS A 167 -11.43 33.84 -18.73
N HIS A 168 -11.17 33.14 -17.63
CA HIS A 168 -9.99 32.30 -17.49
C HIS A 168 -10.37 30.89 -17.10
N ILE A 169 -9.48 29.95 -17.38
CA ILE A 169 -9.50 28.61 -16.79
C ILE A 169 -8.19 28.36 -16.05
N ALA A 170 -8.29 27.93 -14.80
CA ALA A 170 -7.15 27.38 -14.09
C ALA A 170 -7.21 25.86 -14.19
N TYR A 171 -6.14 25.23 -14.68
CA TYR A 171 -6.18 23.79 -14.93
C TYR A 171 -4.80 23.13 -14.90
N ARG A 172 -4.80 21.83 -14.81
CA ARG A 172 -3.63 20.96 -14.93
C ARG A 172 -3.58 20.35 -16.33
N MET A 173 -2.47 20.54 -17.04
CA MET A 173 -2.34 20.12 -18.43
C MET A 173 -2.18 18.61 -18.60
N ASN A 174 -1.47 17.94 -17.69
CA ASN A 174 -1.22 16.50 -17.74
C ASN A 174 -1.38 15.87 -16.37
N ASN A 175 -1.76 14.60 -16.36
CA ASN A 175 -1.70 13.80 -15.16
C ASN A 175 -0.27 13.36 -14.88
N SER A 176 0.10 13.27 -13.61
CA SER A 176 1.27 12.55 -13.16
C SER A 176 0.89 11.06 -13.10
N TRP A 177 1.56 10.20 -13.83
CA TRP A 177 1.25 8.77 -13.83
C TRP A 177 1.49 8.11 -12.45
N ASP A 178 2.21 8.80 -11.57
CA ASP A 178 2.50 8.39 -10.19
C ASP A 178 2.11 9.53 -9.24
N GLU A 179 0.79 9.73 -9.05
CA GLU A 179 0.26 10.80 -8.20
C GLU A 179 0.59 10.63 -6.74
N GLU A 180 0.70 9.39 -6.28
CA GLU A 180 0.96 9.06 -4.89
C GLU A 180 2.44 9.25 -4.50
N ARG A 181 3.33 9.39 -5.48
CA ARG A 181 4.75 9.57 -5.21
C ARG A 181 5.04 10.99 -4.73
N ARG A 182 5.23 11.12 -3.43
CA ARG A 182 5.60 12.38 -2.79
C ARG A 182 6.96 12.87 -3.27
N ASN A 183 7.09 14.19 -3.45
CA ASN A 183 8.35 14.86 -3.80
C ASN A 183 8.97 14.39 -5.14
N TYR A 184 8.18 13.88 -6.06
CA TYR A 184 8.66 13.67 -7.41
C TYR A 184 9.07 15.02 -8.02
N ARG A 185 10.28 15.09 -8.56
CA ARG A 185 10.80 16.25 -9.31
C ARG A 185 11.28 15.75 -10.67
N GLY A 186 10.60 16.14 -11.73
CA GLY A 186 10.91 15.65 -13.06
C GLY A 186 9.90 16.06 -14.13
N GLY A 187 10.11 15.57 -15.35
CA GLY A 187 9.45 16.03 -16.57
C GLY A 187 7.92 15.86 -16.64
N GLN A 188 7.31 15.16 -15.70
CA GLN A 188 5.85 15.03 -15.62
C GLN A 188 5.19 16.08 -14.74
N ASN A 189 5.96 16.77 -13.90
CA ASN A 189 5.43 17.88 -13.12
C ASN A 189 5.16 19.08 -14.01
N ARG A 190 4.11 19.82 -13.68
CA ARG A 190 3.76 21.09 -14.31
C ARG A 190 3.13 22.01 -13.27
N PRO A 191 3.32 23.33 -13.39
CA PRO A 191 2.56 24.29 -12.59
C PRO A 191 1.07 24.20 -12.91
N ALA A 192 0.23 24.73 -12.06
CA ALA A 192 -1.14 25.06 -12.43
C ALA A 192 -1.12 26.11 -13.54
N TRP A 193 -1.79 25.84 -14.65
CA TRP A 193 -1.90 26.75 -15.78
C TRP A 193 -3.14 27.63 -15.61
N ILE A 194 -3.00 28.92 -15.84
CA ILE A 194 -4.09 29.90 -15.86
C ILE A 194 -4.12 30.50 -17.28
N VAL A 195 -5.15 30.19 -18.04
CA VAL A 195 -5.26 30.56 -19.43
C VAL A 195 -6.44 31.53 -19.63
N ASP A 196 -6.20 32.63 -20.29
CA ASP A 196 -7.26 33.53 -20.79
C ASP A 196 -8.00 32.84 -21.95
N LEU A 197 -9.32 32.68 -21.84
CA LEU A 197 -10.11 31.93 -22.82
C LEU A 197 -10.34 32.67 -24.14
N ALA A 198 -10.06 33.97 -24.20
CA ALA A 198 -10.19 34.76 -25.41
C ALA A 198 -8.88 34.89 -26.20
N THR A 199 -7.75 35.06 -25.50
CA THR A 199 -6.44 35.30 -26.13
C THR A 199 -5.54 34.05 -26.08
N TYR A 200 -5.84 33.08 -25.23
CA TYR A 200 -5.02 31.91 -24.90
C TYR A 200 -3.67 32.24 -24.24
N ASP A 201 -3.55 33.46 -23.70
CA ASP A 201 -2.39 33.84 -22.95
C ASP A 201 -2.26 33.00 -21.68
N LEU A 202 -1.07 32.43 -21.47
CA LEU A 202 -0.76 31.57 -20.34
C LEU A 202 -0.08 32.35 -19.22
N THR A 203 -0.60 32.19 -18.01
CA THR A 203 0.04 32.62 -16.75
C THR A 203 0.18 31.42 -15.82
N THR A 204 1.27 31.38 -15.03
CA THR A 204 1.48 30.34 -14.03
C THR A 204 1.86 30.95 -12.69
N PRO A 205 1.51 30.34 -11.55
CA PRO A 205 2.13 30.66 -10.27
C PRO A 205 3.65 30.45 -10.34
N PRO A 206 4.45 31.11 -9.48
CA PRO A 206 5.85 30.77 -9.28
C PRO A 206 5.99 29.27 -8.98
N TRP A 207 6.90 28.59 -9.69
CA TRP A 207 6.97 27.13 -9.67
C TRP A 207 8.38 26.62 -9.28
N THR A 208 8.45 25.51 -8.56
CA THR A 208 9.67 24.89 -8.02
C THR A 208 9.78 23.42 -8.40
N ASP A 209 9.34 23.07 -9.62
CA ASP A 209 9.26 21.68 -10.09
C ASP A 209 8.34 20.79 -9.23
N SER A 210 7.39 21.43 -8.55
CA SER A 210 6.40 20.78 -7.68
C SER A 210 5.24 20.18 -8.48
N LYS A 211 4.51 19.27 -7.85
CA LYS A 211 3.17 18.87 -8.32
C LYS A 211 2.17 19.93 -7.88
N ASP A 212 1.59 20.65 -8.84
CA ASP A 212 0.52 21.60 -8.59
C ASP A 212 -0.79 20.99 -9.13
N MET A 213 -1.77 20.75 -8.24
CA MET A 213 -2.97 19.94 -8.52
C MET A 213 -4.24 20.67 -8.08
N ASP A 214 -5.40 20.23 -8.59
CA ASP A 214 -6.76 20.67 -8.22
C ASP A 214 -6.92 22.18 -8.09
N PRO A 215 -6.65 22.97 -9.14
CA PRO A 215 -6.84 24.42 -9.07
C PRO A 215 -8.32 24.79 -8.97
N ALA A 216 -8.65 25.69 -8.04
CA ALA A 216 -10.00 26.22 -7.83
C ALA A 216 -9.98 27.73 -7.58
N TRP A 217 -11.05 28.44 -7.94
CA TRP A 217 -11.13 29.90 -7.89
C TRP A 217 -11.91 30.40 -6.68
N VAL A 218 -11.36 31.42 -6.01
CA VAL A 218 -12.11 32.28 -5.09
C VAL A 218 -11.84 33.75 -5.49
N GLY A 219 -12.81 34.39 -6.09
CA GLY A 219 -12.61 35.72 -6.69
C GLY A 219 -11.46 35.73 -7.70
N ASP A 220 -10.46 36.60 -7.50
CA ASP A 220 -9.27 36.73 -8.36
C ASP A 220 -8.11 35.81 -7.92
N SER A 221 -8.33 34.91 -7.00
CA SER A 221 -7.29 34.02 -6.49
C SER A 221 -7.52 32.58 -6.91
N VAL A 222 -6.43 31.88 -7.28
CA VAL A 222 -6.41 30.45 -7.54
C VAL A 222 -5.84 29.73 -6.32
N TYR A 223 -6.62 28.84 -5.75
CA TYR A 223 -6.18 27.90 -4.73
C TYR A 223 -5.83 26.59 -5.39
N PHE A 224 -4.77 25.94 -4.95
CA PHE A 224 -4.32 24.67 -5.51
C PHE A 224 -3.50 23.88 -4.49
N ILE A 225 -3.35 22.60 -4.72
CA ILE A 225 -2.54 21.71 -3.91
C ILE A 225 -1.12 21.70 -4.48
N SER A 226 -0.10 21.80 -3.59
CA SER A 226 1.29 21.71 -4.03
C SER A 226 2.18 21.05 -2.97
N ASP A 227 3.10 20.20 -3.42
CA ASP A 227 4.10 19.50 -2.59
C ASP A 227 5.45 20.24 -2.54
N ARG A 228 5.50 21.53 -2.86
CA ARG A 228 6.73 22.34 -2.93
C ARG A 228 7.53 22.40 -1.64
N ASP A 229 6.88 22.19 -0.51
CA ASP A 229 7.49 22.14 0.84
C ASP A 229 7.54 20.72 1.43
N GLY A 230 7.40 19.70 0.60
CA GLY A 230 7.45 18.29 1.01
C GLY A 230 6.08 17.64 1.10
N VAL A 231 5.27 17.92 2.13
CA VAL A 231 3.89 17.45 2.23
C VAL A 231 2.99 18.31 1.35
N ALA A 232 2.09 17.70 0.57
CA ALA A 232 1.17 18.45 -0.27
C ALA A 232 0.18 19.24 0.59
N ASN A 233 0.22 20.55 0.44
CA ASN A 233 -0.58 21.52 1.19
C ASN A 233 -1.36 22.44 0.24
N VAL A 234 -2.33 23.20 0.78
CA VAL A 234 -3.09 24.20 0.04
C VAL A 234 -2.27 25.48 -0.09
N TRP A 235 -2.17 25.99 -1.32
CA TRP A 235 -1.51 27.24 -1.68
C TRP A 235 -2.51 28.17 -2.38
N ARG A 236 -2.27 29.47 -2.27
CA ARG A 236 -3.06 30.52 -2.94
C ARG A 236 -2.16 31.39 -3.81
N TYR A 237 -2.57 31.59 -5.05
CA TYR A 237 -1.98 32.53 -5.98
C TYR A 237 -2.96 33.63 -6.32
N GLU A 238 -2.62 34.89 -5.99
CA GLU A 238 -3.40 36.07 -6.35
C GLU A 238 -3.01 36.54 -7.74
N THR A 239 -3.90 36.44 -8.72
CA THR A 239 -3.56 36.71 -10.12
C THR A 239 -3.18 38.15 -10.38
N LYS A 240 -3.77 39.12 -9.69
CA LYS A 240 -3.50 40.57 -9.85
C LYS A 240 -2.17 40.97 -9.21
N SER A 241 -1.94 40.59 -7.97
CA SER A 241 -0.72 40.96 -7.24
C SER A 241 0.45 40.03 -7.52
N LYS A 242 0.20 38.89 -8.17
CA LYS A 242 1.14 37.79 -8.42
C LYS A 242 1.77 37.22 -7.15
N LYS A 243 1.09 37.35 -6.02
CA LYS A 243 1.57 36.83 -4.72
C LYS A 243 1.17 35.37 -4.56
N LEU A 244 2.13 34.58 -4.12
CA LEU A 244 1.95 33.18 -3.75
C LEU A 244 2.03 33.05 -2.22
N ALA A 245 1.11 32.33 -1.59
CA ALA A 245 1.07 32.11 -0.15
C ALA A 245 0.64 30.68 0.17
N GLN A 246 1.30 30.10 1.16
CA GLN A 246 0.91 28.81 1.74
C GLN A 246 -0.24 29.03 2.73
N MET A 247 -1.31 28.25 2.57
CA MET A 247 -2.53 28.38 3.37
C MET A 247 -2.63 27.35 4.48
N THR A 248 -2.11 26.13 4.25
CA THR A 248 -2.08 25.06 5.26
C THR A 248 -0.65 24.57 5.49
N ARG A 249 -0.39 23.90 6.64
CA ARG A 249 0.94 23.41 7.02
C ARG A 249 0.86 22.05 7.68
N PHE A 250 0.21 21.10 7.00
CA PHE A 250 0.22 19.68 7.41
C PHE A 250 1.61 19.09 7.23
N THR A 251 2.01 18.23 8.15
CA THR A 251 3.32 17.56 8.14
C THR A 251 3.22 16.04 8.10
N ASP A 252 2.01 15.51 8.25
CA ASP A 252 1.68 14.09 8.30
C ASP A 252 1.16 13.55 6.95
N PHE A 253 -0.09 13.85 6.60
CA PHE A 253 -0.74 13.40 5.37
C PHE A 253 -0.90 14.52 4.36
N ASP A 254 -0.81 14.16 3.08
CA ASP A 254 -1.04 15.08 1.96
C ASP A 254 -2.51 15.49 1.88
N VAL A 255 -2.75 16.73 1.46
CA VAL A 255 -4.04 17.15 0.92
C VAL A 255 -4.23 16.43 -0.42
N LYS A 256 -5.39 15.82 -0.64
CA LYS A 256 -5.65 14.95 -1.81
C LYS A 256 -6.50 15.61 -2.89
N THR A 257 -7.57 16.26 -2.49
CA THR A 257 -8.49 16.96 -3.42
C THR A 257 -8.89 18.29 -2.85
N LEU A 258 -9.21 19.26 -3.73
CA LEU A 258 -9.60 20.61 -3.37
C LEU A 258 -10.70 21.12 -4.29
N ASP A 259 -11.68 21.80 -3.74
CA ASP A 259 -12.65 22.60 -4.50
C ASP A 259 -12.95 23.91 -3.75
N ALA A 260 -13.58 24.85 -4.44
CA ALA A 260 -13.93 26.14 -3.88
C ALA A 260 -15.35 26.56 -4.29
N GLY A 261 -15.98 27.32 -3.42
CA GLY A 261 -17.31 27.87 -3.63
C GLY A 261 -17.48 29.21 -2.92
N PRO A 262 -18.72 29.68 -2.74
CA PRO A 262 -18.99 30.99 -2.15
C PRO A 262 -18.36 31.12 -0.76
N GLY A 263 -17.25 31.87 -0.68
CA GLY A 263 -16.58 32.22 0.58
C GLY A 263 -15.88 31.08 1.31
N ALA A 264 -15.57 29.96 0.65
CA ALA A 264 -14.89 28.83 1.23
C ALA A 264 -14.02 28.08 0.23
N VAL A 265 -12.98 27.43 0.75
CA VAL A 265 -12.24 26.37 0.07
C VAL A 265 -12.41 25.10 0.89
N VAL A 266 -12.80 24.00 0.27
CA VAL A 266 -12.90 22.69 0.92
C VAL A 266 -11.86 21.76 0.36
N PHE A 267 -11.30 20.90 1.21
CA PHE A 267 -10.29 19.95 0.80
C PHE A 267 -10.30 18.68 1.66
N GLU A 268 -9.72 17.62 1.12
CA GLU A 268 -9.57 16.32 1.78
C GLU A 268 -8.16 16.21 2.38
N GLN A 269 -8.06 15.87 3.67
CA GLN A 269 -6.80 15.54 4.33
C GLN A 269 -7.02 14.46 5.39
N ALA A 270 -6.18 13.44 5.42
CA ALA A 270 -6.27 12.30 6.35
C ALA A 270 -7.63 11.58 6.37
N GLY A 271 -8.37 11.65 5.25
CA GLY A 271 -9.71 11.06 5.11
C GLY A 271 -10.85 11.92 5.67
N TYR A 272 -10.57 13.12 6.15
CA TYR A 272 -11.57 14.10 6.59
C TYR A 272 -11.72 15.24 5.58
N ILE A 273 -12.88 15.89 5.61
CA ILE A 273 -13.11 17.14 4.89
C ILE A 273 -12.77 18.31 5.81
N HIS A 274 -11.99 19.23 5.28
CA HIS A 274 -11.65 20.49 5.92
C HIS A 274 -12.29 21.64 5.16
N GLU A 275 -12.67 22.69 5.87
CA GLU A 275 -13.05 23.97 5.32
C GLU A 275 -12.01 25.05 5.69
N LEU A 276 -11.56 25.83 4.70
CA LEU A 276 -10.66 26.96 4.86
C LEU A 276 -11.43 28.25 4.50
N ASP A 277 -11.40 29.21 5.41
CA ASP A 277 -11.90 30.55 5.17
C ASP A 277 -10.84 31.38 4.40
N PRO A 278 -11.12 31.76 3.15
CA PRO A 278 -10.20 32.56 2.33
C PRO A 278 -9.84 33.93 2.91
N LYS A 279 -10.69 34.50 3.77
CA LYS A 279 -10.49 35.84 4.36
C LYS A 279 -9.53 35.78 5.54
N THR A 280 -9.68 34.79 6.39
CA THR A 280 -8.86 34.64 7.61
C THR A 280 -7.65 33.73 7.40
N GLY A 281 -7.69 32.85 6.40
CA GLY A 281 -6.67 31.84 6.15
C GLY A 281 -6.70 30.69 7.15
N LYS A 282 -7.73 30.59 7.99
CA LYS A 282 -7.88 29.50 8.98
C LYS A 282 -8.65 28.34 8.39
N SER A 283 -8.22 27.13 8.71
CA SER A 283 -8.94 25.90 8.33
C SER A 283 -9.33 25.11 9.57
N HIS A 284 -10.40 24.32 9.44
CA HIS A 284 -10.87 23.40 10.47
C HIS A 284 -11.43 22.12 9.82
N VAL A 285 -11.45 21.03 10.57
CA VAL A 285 -12.14 19.79 10.18
C VAL A 285 -13.64 20.02 10.28
N VAL A 286 -14.38 19.64 9.25
CA VAL A 286 -15.84 19.60 9.30
C VAL A 286 -16.24 18.26 9.89
N ASP A 287 -16.91 18.27 11.03
CA ASP A 287 -17.34 17.07 11.72
C ASP A 287 -18.55 16.46 11.01
N ILE A 288 -18.35 15.36 10.29
CA ILE A 288 -19.35 14.72 9.42
C ILE A 288 -19.59 13.29 9.86
N THR A 289 -20.85 12.95 10.08
CA THR A 289 -21.31 11.57 10.30
C THR A 289 -22.14 11.11 9.11
N ALA A 290 -21.66 10.08 8.40
CA ALA A 290 -22.37 9.44 7.30
C ALA A 290 -22.84 8.05 7.71
N THR A 291 -24.13 7.89 7.92
CA THR A 291 -24.76 6.61 8.29
C THR A 291 -25.75 6.17 7.22
N GLY A 292 -25.86 4.88 7.00
CA GLY A 292 -26.80 4.33 6.02
C GLY A 292 -26.69 2.82 5.90
N ASP A 293 -27.60 2.27 5.12
CA ASP A 293 -27.53 0.87 4.73
C ASP A 293 -26.43 0.69 3.69
N PHE A 294 -25.44 -0.11 4.04
CA PHE A 294 -24.34 -0.47 3.17
C PHE A 294 -24.39 -1.99 2.89
N PRO A 295 -25.13 -2.44 1.85
CA PRO A 295 -25.31 -3.87 1.58
C PRO A 295 -23.99 -4.65 1.43
N TRP A 296 -22.96 -3.99 0.93
CA TRP A 296 -21.63 -4.59 0.78
C TRP A 296 -20.87 -4.77 2.11
N MET A 297 -21.31 -4.15 3.20
CA MET A 297 -20.78 -4.37 4.56
C MET A 297 -21.47 -5.54 5.27
N MET A 298 -22.58 -6.03 4.73
CA MET A 298 -23.26 -7.20 5.30
C MET A 298 -22.42 -8.46 5.11
N PRO A 299 -22.36 -9.35 6.10
CA PRO A 299 -21.69 -10.64 5.97
C PRO A 299 -22.24 -11.41 4.77
N ARG A 300 -21.38 -11.90 3.92
CA ARG A 300 -21.72 -12.72 2.77
C ARG A 300 -20.64 -13.76 2.49
N TRP A 301 -21.02 -14.85 1.84
CA TRP A 301 -20.05 -15.80 1.33
C TRP A 301 -19.37 -15.24 0.08
N GLU A 302 -18.06 -15.37 0.05
CA GLU A 302 -17.25 -14.94 -1.08
C GLU A 302 -16.40 -16.11 -1.57
N ASP A 303 -16.31 -16.30 -2.89
CA ASP A 303 -15.30 -17.17 -3.48
C ASP A 303 -13.96 -16.45 -3.49
N VAL A 304 -13.02 -16.95 -2.68
CA VAL A 304 -11.68 -16.38 -2.52
C VAL A 304 -10.62 -17.14 -3.33
N THR A 305 -10.99 -18.09 -4.15
CA THR A 305 -10.05 -18.96 -4.89
C THR A 305 -9.08 -18.14 -5.74
N SER A 306 -9.55 -17.12 -6.42
CA SER A 306 -8.71 -16.22 -7.24
C SER A 306 -7.92 -15.18 -6.44
N ARG A 307 -8.09 -15.14 -5.12
CA ARG A 307 -7.48 -14.14 -4.21
C ARG A 307 -6.57 -14.77 -3.17
N MET A 308 -6.23 -16.05 -3.36
CA MET A 308 -5.28 -16.73 -2.50
C MET A 308 -3.86 -16.24 -2.80
N SER A 309 -3.09 -15.99 -1.76
CA SER A 309 -1.69 -15.59 -1.81
C SER A 309 -0.92 -16.14 -0.61
N ASN A 310 0.39 -16.04 -0.64
CA ASN A 310 1.28 -16.32 0.48
C ASN A 310 0.99 -17.67 1.19
N LEU A 311 1.33 -18.76 0.52
CA LEU A 311 1.11 -20.12 1.00
C LEU A 311 2.26 -20.58 1.92
N ALA A 312 1.93 -21.26 3.03
CA ALA A 312 2.93 -21.88 3.90
C ALA A 312 2.50 -23.31 4.27
N ILE A 313 3.34 -24.30 3.91
CA ILE A 313 3.09 -25.71 4.21
C ILE A 313 3.57 -26.00 5.63
N SER A 314 2.77 -26.75 6.41
CA SER A 314 3.18 -27.22 7.73
C SER A 314 4.39 -28.16 7.64
N PRO A 315 5.25 -28.26 8.67
CA PRO A 315 6.46 -29.09 8.64
C PRO A 315 6.20 -30.57 8.31
N THR A 316 5.01 -31.07 8.62
CA THR A 316 4.61 -32.45 8.33
C THR A 316 3.81 -32.62 7.04
N GLY A 317 3.56 -31.53 6.29
CA GLY A 317 2.74 -31.54 5.07
C GLY A 317 1.24 -31.79 5.30
N LYS A 318 0.77 -31.87 6.54
CA LYS A 318 -0.64 -32.21 6.85
C LYS A 318 -1.60 -31.03 6.69
N ARG A 319 -1.11 -29.82 6.73
CA ARG A 319 -1.91 -28.61 6.56
C ARG A 319 -1.14 -27.56 5.77
N VAL A 320 -1.87 -26.64 5.14
CA VAL A 320 -1.31 -25.43 4.53
C VAL A 320 -1.99 -24.21 5.14
N LEU A 321 -1.22 -23.14 5.37
CA LEU A 321 -1.74 -21.80 5.62
C LEU A 321 -1.92 -21.11 4.29
N VAL A 322 -3.01 -20.36 4.18
CA VAL A 322 -3.37 -19.58 2.99
C VAL A 322 -3.82 -18.20 3.45
N GLU A 323 -3.27 -17.18 2.84
CA GLU A 323 -3.80 -15.82 2.93
C GLU A 323 -4.86 -15.62 1.86
N ALA A 324 -6.03 -15.12 2.23
CA ALA A 324 -7.07 -14.73 1.28
C ALA A 324 -7.89 -13.55 1.81
N ARG A 325 -7.92 -12.44 1.07
CA ARG A 325 -8.65 -11.20 1.42
C ARG A 325 -8.37 -10.67 2.83
N GLY A 326 -7.14 -10.73 3.27
CA GLY A 326 -6.77 -10.23 4.60
C GLY A 326 -7.14 -11.17 5.74
N GLU A 327 -7.45 -12.43 5.46
CA GLU A 327 -7.68 -13.46 6.47
C GLU A 327 -6.70 -14.62 6.28
N ILE A 328 -6.34 -15.29 7.37
CA ILE A 328 -5.46 -16.46 7.35
C ILE A 328 -6.28 -17.71 7.60
N PHE A 329 -6.24 -18.61 6.63
CA PHE A 329 -6.89 -19.91 6.69
C PHE A 329 -5.88 -21.04 6.88
N THR A 330 -6.30 -22.11 7.56
CA THR A 330 -5.57 -23.37 7.57
C THR A 330 -6.41 -24.44 6.91
N ILE A 331 -5.86 -25.11 5.89
CA ILE A 331 -6.53 -26.09 5.06
C ILE A 331 -5.84 -27.45 5.29
N PRO A 332 -6.58 -28.53 5.61
CA PRO A 332 -6.01 -29.84 5.78
C PRO A 332 -5.71 -30.49 4.41
N ALA A 333 -4.69 -31.35 4.35
CA ALA A 333 -4.36 -32.11 3.15
C ALA A 333 -5.44 -33.18 2.82
N GLU A 334 -5.94 -33.89 3.83
CA GLU A 334 -6.92 -34.98 3.62
C GLU A 334 -8.10 -34.92 4.58
N LYS A 335 -7.85 -34.73 5.89
CA LYS A 335 -8.87 -34.90 6.94
C LYS A 335 -9.03 -33.65 7.80
N GLY A 336 -10.27 -33.30 8.11
CA GLY A 336 -10.65 -32.16 8.95
C GLY A 336 -11.17 -30.99 8.13
N ASP A 337 -11.55 -29.93 8.82
CA ASP A 337 -12.18 -28.76 8.21
C ASP A 337 -11.18 -27.65 7.91
N VAL A 338 -11.51 -26.79 6.96
CA VAL A 338 -10.89 -25.49 6.76
C VAL A 338 -11.25 -24.60 7.94
N ARG A 339 -10.26 -23.90 8.49
CA ARG A 339 -10.47 -22.98 9.61
C ARG A 339 -9.96 -21.59 9.25
N ASN A 340 -10.75 -20.56 9.53
CA ASN A 340 -10.27 -19.20 9.57
C ASN A 340 -9.55 -18.98 10.91
N LEU A 341 -8.26 -18.67 10.87
CA LEU A 341 -7.42 -18.51 12.07
C LEU A 341 -7.41 -17.08 12.61
N SER A 342 -7.60 -16.09 11.76
CA SER A 342 -7.64 -14.68 12.13
C SER A 342 -9.05 -14.24 12.56
N ASN A 343 -10.05 -14.54 11.75
CA ASN A 343 -11.47 -14.21 11.99
C ASN A 343 -11.66 -12.72 12.34
N SER A 344 -11.10 -11.83 11.54
CA SER A 344 -10.99 -10.39 11.80
C SER A 344 -11.39 -9.57 10.58
N SER A 345 -12.69 -9.43 10.35
CA SER A 345 -13.25 -8.79 9.15
C SER A 345 -12.90 -7.30 8.95
N GLY A 346 -12.35 -6.65 9.96
CA GLY A 346 -11.99 -5.22 9.91
C GLY A 346 -10.51 -4.94 9.78
N SER A 347 -9.69 -5.97 9.66
CA SER A 347 -8.23 -5.87 9.56
C SER A 347 -7.67 -6.69 8.41
N ALA A 348 -6.42 -6.46 8.06
CA ALA A 348 -5.72 -7.19 7.01
C ALA A 348 -4.59 -8.03 7.61
N GLU A 349 -4.78 -9.34 7.57
CA GLU A 349 -3.79 -10.32 7.97
C GLU A 349 -3.04 -10.86 6.76
N ARG A 350 -1.70 -10.94 6.87
CA ARG A 350 -0.84 -11.24 5.72
C ARG A 350 0.39 -12.04 6.08
N ASP A 351 0.96 -12.65 5.04
CA ASP A 351 2.26 -13.34 5.09
C ASP A 351 2.32 -14.41 6.20
N PRO A 352 1.50 -15.45 6.16
CA PRO A 352 1.52 -16.49 7.18
C PRO A 352 2.76 -17.36 7.09
N ALA A 353 3.31 -17.77 8.25
CA ALA A 353 4.42 -18.71 8.34
C ALA A 353 4.23 -19.74 9.46
N TRP A 354 4.70 -20.97 9.22
CA TRP A 354 4.76 -22.04 10.22
C TRP A 354 6.09 -22.02 10.97
N SER A 355 6.03 -22.27 12.28
CA SER A 355 7.26 -22.62 13.02
C SER A 355 7.74 -24.02 12.61
N PRO A 356 9.07 -24.27 12.55
CA PRO A 356 9.62 -25.58 12.19
C PRO A 356 9.20 -26.73 13.11
N ASP A 357 8.88 -26.44 14.38
CA ASP A 357 8.34 -27.44 15.33
C ASP A 357 6.85 -27.73 15.13
N GLY A 358 6.18 -27.01 14.21
CA GLY A 358 4.78 -27.20 13.87
C GLY A 358 3.77 -26.75 14.93
N LYS A 359 4.22 -26.10 16.00
CA LYS A 359 3.32 -25.68 17.10
C LYS A 359 2.71 -24.32 16.90
N TRP A 360 3.42 -23.42 16.22
CA TRP A 360 3.08 -22.02 16.10
C TRP A 360 2.90 -21.61 14.64
N ILE A 361 2.07 -20.60 14.46
CA ILE A 361 1.97 -19.83 13.23
C ILE A 361 2.24 -18.35 13.54
N SER A 362 2.73 -17.64 12.55
CA SER A 362 2.89 -16.18 12.62
C SER A 362 2.32 -15.54 11.39
N TYR A 363 1.85 -14.29 11.50
CA TYR A 363 1.37 -13.45 10.41
C TYR A 363 1.39 -11.98 10.85
N PHE A 364 1.37 -11.04 9.92
CA PHE A 364 1.18 -9.63 10.22
C PHE A 364 -0.31 -9.28 10.24
N SER A 365 -0.71 -8.36 11.14
CA SER A 365 -2.07 -7.82 11.24
C SER A 365 -2.04 -6.32 11.51
N ASP A 366 -2.91 -5.55 10.87
CA ASP A 366 -3.10 -4.12 11.10
C ASP A 366 -4.27 -3.79 12.04
N LYS A 367 -4.76 -4.79 12.77
CA LYS A 367 -5.91 -4.69 13.69
C LYS A 367 -5.80 -3.54 14.71
N SER A 368 -4.60 -3.19 15.14
CA SER A 368 -4.35 -2.08 16.06
C SER A 368 -4.30 -0.70 15.40
N GLY A 369 -4.48 -0.63 14.08
CA GLY A 369 -4.25 0.58 13.26
C GLY A 369 -2.86 0.65 12.64
N GLU A 370 -1.91 -0.14 13.16
CA GLU A 370 -0.56 -0.31 12.63
C GLU A 370 -0.19 -1.79 12.60
N TYR A 371 0.69 -2.20 11.69
CA TYR A 371 1.09 -3.59 11.59
C TYR A 371 1.81 -4.08 12.84
N GLN A 372 1.32 -5.20 13.35
CA GLN A 372 1.91 -5.98 14.41
C GLN A 372 2.19 -7.39 13.92
N LEU A 373 3.10 -8.11 14.58
CA LEU A 373 3.31 -9.51 14.35
C LEU A 373 2.46 -10.33 15.33
N ILE A 374 1.64 -11.21 14.79
CA ILE A 374 0.84 -12.14 15.58
C ILE A 374 1.54 -13.50 15.61
N VAL A 375 1.68 -14.07 16.80
CA VAL A 375 2.15 -15.44 17.01
C VAL A 375 1.08 -16.20 17.79
N LYS A 376 0.55 -17.28 17.23
CA LYS A 376 -0.50 -18.05 17.87
C LYS A 376 -0.32 -19.57 17.67
N PRO A 377 -0.90 -20.39 18.54
CA PRO A 377 -0.94 -21.84 18.35
C PRO A 377 -1.64 -22.20 17.03
N GLN A 378 -1.13 -23.23 16.37
CA GLN A 378 -1.61 -23.65 15.04
C GLN A 378 -3.05 -24.19 15.05
N ASP A 379 -3.59 -24.56 16.21
CA ASP A 379 -4.97 -25.05 16.36
C ASP A 379 -6.02 -23.93 16.14
N GLY A 380 -5.61 -22.66 16.29
CA GLY A 380 -6.46 -21.51 16.15
C GLY A 380 -7.45 -21.27 17.30
N LEU A 381 -7.45 -22.11 18.33
CA LEU A 381 -8.40 -22.05 19.44
C LEU A 381 -7.92 -21.13 20.56
N THR A 382 -6.61 -21.07 20.75
CA THR A 382 -6.00 -20.20 21.76
C THR A 382 -5.71 -18.82 21.16
N PRO A 383 -5.98 -17.72 21.90
CA PRO A 383 -5.62 -16.37 21.47
C PRO A 383 -4.14 -16.27 21.13
N GLY A 384 -3.83 -15.52 20.10
CA GLY A 384 -2.46 -15.20 19.71
C GLY A 384 -1.82 -14.16 20.63
N ARG A 385 -0.50 -14.10 20.60
CA ARG A 385 0.29 -13.02 21.19
C ARG A 385 0.50 -11.95 20.12
N GLU A 386 0.13 -10.71 20.42
CA GLU A 386 0.39 -9.54 19.60
C GLU A 386 1.73 -8.95 20.00
N ILE A 387 2.64 -8.78 19.04
CA ILE A 387 3.98 -8.23 19.25
C ILE A 387 4.09 -6.94 18.45
N ALA A 388 4.24 -5.82 19.16
CA ALA A 388 4.46 -4.51 18.55
C ALA A 388 5.77 -4.49 17.76
N LEU A 389 5.75 -3.89 16.58
CA LEU A 389 6.91 -3.73 15.71
C LEU A 389 7.56 -2.35 15.91
N PRO A 390 8.86 -2.19 15.56
CA PRO A 390 9.64 -1.02 15.99
C PRO A 390 9.16 0.34 15.50
N LYS A 391 8.46 0.37 14.37
CA LYS A 391 7.98 1.62 13.74
C LYS A 391 6.79 1.32 12.82
N PRO A 392 5.96 2.31 12.53
CA PRO A 392 4.96 2.21 11.48
C PRO A 392 5.63 1.93 10.12
N ALA A 393 5.34 0.78 9.53
CA ALA A 393 5.86 0.36 8.24
C ALA A 393 5.03 -0.79 7.68
N HIS A 394 5.19 -1.07 6.39
CA HIS A 394 4.73 -2.30 5.81
C HIS A 394 5.84 -3.36 5.98
N TYR A 395 5.48 -4.53 6.48
CA TYR A 395 6.39 -5.63 6.79
C TYR A 395 6.11 -6.83 5.88
N TYR A 396 7.11 -7.69 5.66
CA TYR A 396 7.06 -8.73 4.65
C TYR A 396 7.72 -10.02 5.08
N THR A 397 7.18 -11.15 4.60
CA THR A 397 7.77 -12.48 4.56
C THR A 397 8.42 -12.92 5.87
N PRO A 398 7.63 -13.11 6.96
CA PRO A 398 8.18 -13.61 8.20
C PRO A 398 8.68 -15.05 8.01
N SER A 399 9.86 -15.34 8.49
CA SER A 399 10.48 -16.66 8.42
C SER A 399 11.02 -17.07 9.79
N TRP A 400 10.59 -18.22 10.28
CA TRP A 400 11.04 -18.74 11.56
C TRP A 400 12.47 -19.26 11.49
N SER A 401 13.22 -19.05 12.57
CA SER A 401 14.50 -19.72 12.76
C SER A 401 14.30 -21.24 12.90
N PRO A 402 15.27 -22.08 12.47
CA PRO A 402 15.17 -23.54 12.59
C PRO A 402 14.85 -24.05 14.00
N ASP A 403 15.28 -23.32 15.04
CA ASP A 403 15.01 -23.66 16.46
C ASP A 403 13.62 -23.18 16.94
N SER A 404 12.81 -22.56 16.07
CA SER A 404 11.47 -22.03 16.37
C SER A 404 11.42 -20.94 17.44
N LYS A 405 12.53 -20.23 17.69
CA LYS A 405 12.60 -19.19 18.74
C LYS A 405 12.60 -17.77 18.23
N LYS A 406 12.96 -17.56 16.97
CA LYS A 406 13.10 -16.23 16.38
C LYS A 406 12.34 -16.13 15.06
N LEU A 407 12.01 -14.91 14.68
CA LEU A 407 11.43 -14.57 13.37
C LEU A 407 12.32 -13.58 12.65
N LEU A 408 12.51 -13.81 11.36
CA LEU A 408 13.21 -12.97 10.41
C LEU A 408 12.17 -12.35 9.48
N TYR A 409 12.25 -11.05 9.22
CA TYR A 409 11.35 -10.35 8.31
C TYR A 409 12.00 -9.08 7.75
N THR A 410 11.39 -8.49 6.72
CA THR A 410 11.86 -7.25 6.11
C THR A 410 10.79 -6.16 6.21
N ASP A 411 11.17 -4.88 6.02
CA ASP A 411 10.26 -3.74 6.01
C ASP A 411 10.38 -2.89 4.72
N THR A 412 9.51 -1.89 4.57
CA THR A 412 9.57 -0.91 3.47
C THR A 412 10.82 -0.04 3.49
N GLY A 413 11.50 0.06 4.62
CA GLY A 413 12.77 0.77 4.75
C GLY A 413 13.97 -0.09 4.33
N LEU A 414 13.73 -1.25 3.72
CA LEU A 414 14.75 -2.20 3.26
C LEU A 414 15.65 -2.72 4.40
N ASN A 415 15.10 -2.85 5.59
CA ASN A 415 15.80 -3.44 6.72
C ASN A 415 15.47 -4.93 6.84
N VAL A 416 16.46 -5.70 7.30
CA VAL A 416 16.33 -7.09 7.73
C VAL A 416 16.25 -7.11 9.24
N TRP A 417 15.14 -7.59 9.77
CA TRP A 417 14.85 -7.63 11.20
C TRP A 417 14.88 -9.04 11.74
N VAL A 418 15.37 -9.19 12.95
CA VAL A 418 15.22 -10.41 13.76
C VAL A 418 14.45 -10.07 15.01
N LEU A 419 13.41 -10.85 15.30
CA LEU A 419 12.59 -10.77 16.51
C LEU A 419 12.77 -12.02 17.34
N ASP A 420 13.07 -11.88 18.60
CA ASP A 420 13.02 -12.97 19.59
C ASP A 420 11.57 -13.12 20.07
N VAL A 421 10.98 -14.29 19.83
CA VAL A 421 9.55 -14.52 20.06
C VAL A 421 9.19 -14.51 21.54
N GLU A 422 10.07 -14.98 22.43
CA GLU A 422 9.80 -15.02 23.86
C GLU A 422 9.81 -13.62 24.47
N SER A 423 10.85 -12.85 24.21
CA SER A 423 11.02 -11.50 24.78
C SER A 423 10.25 -10.41 24.00
N GLY A 424 9.90 -10.65 22.73
CA GLY A 424 9.34 -9.65 21.82
C GLY A 424 10.36 -8.59 21.37
N LYS A 425 11.63 -8.75 21.68
CA LYS A 425 12.68 -7.80 21.29
C LYS A 425 13.06 -7.96 19.83
N THR A 426 13.22 -6.86 19.15
CA THR A 426 13.63 -6.79 17.74
C THR A 426 14.98 -6.13 17.58
N ARG A 427 15.71 -6.51 16.53
CA ARG A 427 16.93 -5.83 16.11
C ARG A 427 17.11 -5.91 14.60
N THR A 428 17.73 -4.89 14.02
CA THR A 428 18.15 -4.89 12.62
C THR A 428 19.46 -5.68 12.50
N VAL A 429 19.54 -6.59 11.51
CA VAL A 429 20.73 -7.38 11.21
C VAL A 429 21.32 -7.10 9.83
N GLY A 430 20.59 -6.34 9.00
CA GLY A 430 21.03 -5.91 7.69
C GLY A 430 20.10 -4.86 7.10
N SER A 431 20.55 -4.19 6.05
CA SER A 431 19.73 -3.25 5.28
C SER A 431 20.27 -3.11 3.87
N ASP A 432 19.44 -2.62 2.95
CA ASP A 432 19.86 -2.16 1.63
C ASP A 432 19.78 -0.63 1.61
N PRO A 433 20.83 0.11 1.29
CA PRO A 433 20.84 1.57 1.29
C PRO A 433 20.11 2.19 0.09
N TRP A 434 19.76 1.39 -0.93
CA TRP A 434 19.19 1.88 -2.18
C TRP A 434 17.76 1.41 -2.38
N MET A 435 16.84 2.37 -2.51
CA MET A 435 15.47 2.08 -2.88
C MET A 435 15.33 1.96 -4.40
N VAL A 436 15.25 0.74 -4.89
CA VAL A 436 14.88 0.41 -6.28
C VAL A 436 13.66 -0.48 -6.28
N PRO A 437 12.91 -0.58 -7.40
CA PRO A 437 11.57 -1.17 -7.40
C PRO A 437 11.48 -2.62 -6.97
N ARG A 438 12.58 -3.35 -6.88
CA ARG A 438 12.58 -4.76 -6.48
C ARG A 438 13.25 -4.95 -5.13
N ARG A 439 12.58 -5.63 -4.22
CA ARG A 439 13.17 -6.08 -2.96
C ARG A 439 14.03 -7.29 -3.23
N THR A 440 15.31 -7.16 -3.00
CA THR A 440 16.31 -8.18 -3.33
C THR A 440 17.10 -8.67 -2.12
N LEU A 441 16.69 -8.29 -0.91
CA LEU A 441 17.38 -8.68 0.32
C LEU A 441 17.40 -10.20 0.55
N ASN A 442 16.30 -10.92 0.24
CA ASN A 442 16.16 -12.37 0.31
C ASN A 442 16.85 -13.02 1.53
N PRO A 443 16.52 -12.58 2.75
CA PRO A 443 17.22 -13.06 3.93
C PRO A 443 16.84 -14.50 4.28
N VAL A 444 17.84 -15.31 4.68
CA VAL A 444 17.68 -16.72 5.02
C VAL A 444 18.46 -17.10 6.28
N TRP A 445 17.87 -17.95 7.12
CA TRP A 445 18.48 -18.48 8.32
C TRP A 445 19.55 -19.53 8.03
N SER A 446 20.63 -19.50 8.81
CA SER A 446 21.53 -20.65 8.90
C SER A 446 20.88 -21.81 9.65
N PRO A 447 21.28 -23.08 9.38
CA PRO A 447 20.72 -24.25 10.06
C PRO A 447 20.85 -24.23 11.58
N ASP A 448 21.87 -23.56 12.13
CA ASP A 448 22.11 -23.43 13.57
C ASP A 448 21.36 -22.25 14.23
N SER A 449 20.52 -21.52 13.48
CA SER A 449 19.75 -20.37 13.97
C SER A 449 20.58 -19.19 14.48
N LYS A 450 21.90 -19.13 14.17
CA LYS A 450 22.81 -18.10 14.68
C LYS A 450 23.16 -17.03 13.64
N TRP A 451 23.01 -17.34 12.36
CA TRP A 451 23.37 -16.44 11.28
C TRP A 451 22.21 -16.22 10.34
N VAL A 452 22.21 -15.05 9.72
CA VAL A 452 21.31 -14.70 8.61
C VAL A 452 22.17 -14.32 7.42
N ALA A 453 21.93 -14.93 6.27
CA ALA A 453 22.51 -14.51 5.01
C ALA A 453 21.49 -13.66 4.24
N TYR A 454 21.93 -12.61 3.58
CA TYR A 454 21.10 -11.73 2.76
C TYR A 454 21.92 -11.08 1.66
N SER A 455 21.25 -10.59 0.59
CA SER A 455 21.87 -9.77 -0.43
C SER A 455 21.60 -8.28 -0.18
N SER A 456 22.60 -7.43 -0.38
CA SER A 456 22.46 -5.97 -0.25
C SER A 456 23.33 -5.28 -1.30
N ARG A 457 22.85 -4.15 -1.81
CA ARG A 457 23.55 -3.38 -2.85
C ARG A 457 24.72 -2.61 -2.30
N LEU A 458 25.79 -2.61 -3.08
CA LEU A 458 26.97 -1.78 -2.88
C LEU A 458 26.80 -0.43 -3.60
N ARG A 459 27.79 0.45 -3.46
CA ARG A 459 27.80 1.74 -4.20
C ARG A 459 27.83 1.57 -5.72
N SER A 460 28.32 0.41 -6.21
CA SER A 460 28.25 0.02 -7.62
C SER A 460 26.85 -0.32 -8.11
N LEU A 461 25.86 -0.41 -7.21
CA LEU A 461 24.51 -0.92 -7.41
C LEU A 461 24.43 -2.44 -7.64
N PHE A 462 25.58 -3.14 -7.70
CA PHE A 462 25.60 -4.60 -7.65
C PHE A 462 25.31 -5.09 -6.24
N HIS A 463 24.63 -6.23 -6.15
CA HIS A 463 24.42 -6.89 -4.87
C HIS A 463 25.66 -7.69 -4.47
N ALA A 464 25.93 -7.69 -3.18
CA ALA A 464 26.84 -8.62 -2.55
C ALA A 464 26.10 -9.44 -1.49
N ILE A 465 26.58 -10.64 -1.23
CA ILE A 465 26.06 -11.50 -0.16
C ILE A 465 26.75 -11.12 1.14
N PHE A 466 25.93 -10.91 2.17
CA PHE A 466 26.32 -10.65 3.54
C PHE A 466 25.84 -11.77 4.46
N ILE A 467 26.58 -12.02 5.53
CA ILE A 467 26.14 -12.85 6.66
C ILE A 467 26.23 -12.04 7.95
N SER A 468 25.20 -12.10 8.77
CA SER A 468 25.17 -11.41 10.07
C SER A 468 24.89 -12.40 11.19
N ASN A 469 25.69 -12.34 12.26
CA ASN A 469 25.46 -13.09 13.48
C ASN A 469 24.34 -12.42 14.29
N VAL A 470 23.26 -13.16 14.57
CA VAL A 470 22.08 -12.60 15.24
C VAL A 470 22.28 -12.35 16.73
N GLU A 471 23.30 -12.91 17.36
CA GLU A 471 23.61 -12.70 18.78
C GLU A 471 24.61 -11.57 18.97
N THR A 472 25.72 -11.58 18.23
CA THR A 472 26.80 -10.60 18.37
C THR A 472 26.56 -9.33 17.54
N GLY A 473 25.85 -9.43 16.41
CA GLY A 473 25.69 -8.36 15.42
C GLY A 473 26.86 -8.22 14.45
N GLU A 474 27.82 -9.12 14.52
CA GLU A 474 28.94 -9.15 13.57
C GLU A 474 28.41 -9.42 12.16
N THR A 475 28.76 -8.56 11.19
CA THR A 475 28.38 -8.71 9.79
C THR A 475 29.61 -8.83 8.92
N LYS A 476 29.59 -9.79 8.00
CA LYS A 476 30.67 -10.01 7.02
C LYS A 476 30.10 -10.01 5.61
N GLN A 477 30.81 -9.34 4.70
CA GLN A 477 30.59 -9.46 3.26
C GLN A 477 31.26 -10.74 2.76
N VAL A 478 30.50 -11.58 2.04
CA VAL A 478 30.96 -12.89 1.54
C VAL A 478 31.50 -12.80 0.11
N THR A 479 30.81 -12.04 -0.76
CA THR A 479 31.21 -11.83 -2.16
C THR A 479 31.85 -10.46 -2.34
N ASP A 480 32.78 -10.32 -3.30
CA ASP A 480 33.56 -9.11 -3.52
C ASP A 480 32.81 -7.94 -4.19
N GLY A 481 31.63 -8.22 -4.78
CA GLY A 481 30.80 -7.22 -5.47
C GLY A 481 31.25 -6.92 -6.90
N LEU A 482 32.07 -7.77 -7.51
CA LEU A 482 32.44 -7.67 -8.94
C LEU A 482 31.39 -8.29 -9.86
N ALA A 483 30.48 -9.09 -9.31
CA ALA A 483 29.28 -9.62 -9.96
C ALA A 483 28.06 -9.31 -9.11
N ASP A 484 26.87 -9.26 -9.71
CA ASP A 484 25.62 -9.12 -9.00
C ASP A 484 25.26 -10.44 -8.31
N ALA A 485 25.43 -10.53 -6.99
CA ALA A 485 25.26 -11.76 -6.22
C ALA A 485 23.97 -11.71 -5.39
N VAL A 486 23.05 -12.65 -5.64
CA VAL A 486 21.69 -12.68 -5.08
C VAL A 486 21.28 -14.09 -4.64
N TRP A 487 20.15 -14.19 -3.93
CA TRP A 487 19.49 -15.45 -3.56
C TRP A 487 20.38 -16.39 -2.73
N PRO A 488 20.91 -15.96 -1.57
CA PRO A 488 21.71 -16.83 -0.73
C PRO A 488 20.87 -18.01 -0.21
N ALA A 489 21.47 -19.20 -0.16
CA ALA A 489 20.86 -20.41 0.38
C ALA A 489 21.90 -21.20 1.16
N TRP A 490 21.62 -21.49 2.44
CA TRP A 490 22.50 -22.29 3.27
C TRP A 490 22.43 -23.78 2.90
N ASP A 491 23.55 -24.41 2.86
CA ASP A 491 23.64 -25.87 2.88
C ASP A 491 23.19 -26.42 4.25
N ALA A 492 22.57 -27.58 4.27
CA ALA A 492 22.07 -28.20 5.49
C ALA A 492 23.14 -28.43 6.55
N SER A 493 24.41 -28.60 6.18
CA SER A 493 25.54 -28.73 7.10
C SER A 493 25.97 -27.42 7.75
N GLY A 494 25.56 -26.27 7.17
CA GLY A 494 26.01 -24.95 7.57
C GLY A 494 27.44 -24.62 7.19
N LYS A 495 28.13 -25.47 6.41
CA LYS A 495 29.51 -25.27 5.96
C LYS A 495 29.60 -24.43 4.69
N TYR A 496 28.53 -24.42 3.91
CA TYR A 496 28.49 -23.84 2.58
C TYR A 496 27.34 -22.88 2.44
N LEU A 497 27.56 -21.85 1.63
CA LEU A 497 26.53 -20.90 1.24
C LEU A 497 26.46 -20.85 -0.27
N TRP A 498 25.34 -21.26 -0.83
CA TRP A 498 25.04 -21.17 -2.26
C TRP A 498 24.43 -19.83 -2.59
N PHE A 499 24.69 -19.32 -3.78
CA PHE A 499 24.10 -18.09 -4.30
C PHE A 499 24.16 -18.05 -5.81
N LEU A 500 23.33 -17.21 -6.41
CA LEU A 500 23.40 -16.91 -7.84
C LEU A 500 24.22 -15.65 -8.05
N ALA A 501 25.03 -15.61 -9.11
CA ALA A 501 25.74 -14.39 -9.50
C ALA A 501 25.80 -14.21 -11.01
N SER A 502 25.75 -12.96 -11.45
CA SER A 502 25.80 -12.58 -12.86
C SER A 502 26.78 -11.41 -13.07
N THR A 503 27.55 -11.48 -14.15
CA THR A 503 28.34 -10.37 -14.68
C THR A 503 27.62 -9.62 -15.81
N ASP A 504 26.44 -10.08 -16.20
CA ASP A 504 25.66 -9.54 -17.32
C ASP A 504 24.68 -8.44 -16.86
N LEU A 505 24.71 -8.07 -15.56
CA LEU A 505 23.80 -7.08 -15.00
C LEU A 505 24.02 -5.71 -15.66
N GLY A 506 22.95 -5.16 -16.22
CA GLY A 506 22.89 -3.79 -16.70
C GLY A 506 22.38 -2.82 -15.64
N LEU A 507 22.44 -1.53 -15.94
CA LEU A 507 21.95 -0.50 -15.04
C LEU A 507 20.43 -0.56 -14.96
N GLY A 508 19.90 -0.75 -13.75
CA GLY A 508 18.49 -0.64 -13.43
C GLY A 508 18.18 0.74 -12.87
N SER A 509 17.16 1.42 -13.40
CA SER A 509 16.67 2.70 -12.89
C SER A 509 15.16 2.72 -12.90
N GLN A 510 14.55 2.85 -11.73
CA GLN A 510 13.10 2.84 -11.53
C GLN A 510 12.46 1.58 -12.14
N TRP A 511 11.72 1.71 -13.22
CA TRP A 511 11.09 0.63 -13.97
C TRP A 511 11.88 0.23 -15.23
N LEU A 512 12.93 0.96 -15.59
CA LEU A 512 13.82 0.61 -16.67
C LEU A 512 14.95 -0.30 -16.17
N ASP A 513 15.07 -1.45 -16.81
CA ASP A 513 16.12 -2.42 -16.57
C ASP A 513 16.88 -2.63 -17.88
N MET A 514 18.15 -2.27 -17.89
CA MET A 514 19.03 -2.34 -19.06
C MET A 514 19.78 -3.68 -19.13
N THR A 515 19.56 -4.58 -18.18
CA THR A 515 20.30 -5.84 -18.03
C THR A 515 20.24 -6.71 -19.27
N SER A 516 19.06 -6.84 -19.88
CA SER A 516 18.84 -7.68 -21.06
C SER A 516 18.48 -6.87 -22.32
N TYR A 517 18.93 -5.64 -22.41
CA TYR A 517 18.55 -4.76 -23.51
C TYR A 517 19.01 -5.27 -24.89
N ASP A 518 20.19 -5.83 -24.97
CA ASP A 518 20.78 -6.39 -26.20
C ASP A 518 21.30 -7.83 -26.04
N HIS A 519 21.15 -8.43 -24.86
CA HIS A 519 21.56 -9.81 -24.55
C HIS A 519 20.70 -10.41 -23.45
N THR A 520 20.76 -11.72 -23.28
CA THR A 520 20.04 -12.43 -22.21
C THR A 520 20.91 -12.44 -20.95
N GLU A 521 20.34 -12.02 -19.81
CA GLU A 521 20.98 -12.14 -18.51
C GLU A 521 21.16 -13.62 -18.13
N ASN A 522 22.36 -13.99 -17.72
CA ASN A 522 22.69 -15.33 -17.26
C ASN A 522 23.24 -15.30 -15.84
N PHE A 523 22.68 -16.12 -14.98
CA PHE A 523 23.19 -16.34 -13.63
C PHE A 523 23.92 -17.67 -13.55
N GLY A 524 25.14 -17.65 -13.02
CA GLY A 524 25.85 -18.83 -12.58
C GLY A 524 25.49 -19.19 -11.14
N LEU A 525 25.50 -20.49 -10.82
CA LEU A 525 25.37 -20.98 -9.46
C LEU A 525 26.75 -21.08 -8.81
N TYR A 526 26.95 -20.41 -7.68
CA TYR A 526 28.21 -20.32 -6.96
C TYR A 526 28.09 -20.86 -5.54
N LEU A 527 29.23 -21.22 -4.98
CA LEU A 527 29.36 -21.75 -3.63
C LEU A 527 30.47 -21.02 -2.87
N ALA A 528 30.17 -20.50 -1.70
CA ALA A 528 31.16 -20.04 -0.74
C ALA A 528 31.43 -21.12 0.32
N VAL A 529 32.69 -21.50 0.47
CA VAL A 529 33.17 -22.36 1.58
C VAL A 529 33.47 -21.46 2.77
N LEU A 530 32.71 -21.62 3.86
CA LEU A 530 32.72 -20.66 4.98
C LEU A 530 33.94 -20.82 5.91
N LYS A 531 34.58 -21.98 5.90
CA LYS A 531 35.85 -22.23 6.62
C LYS A 531 36.93 -22.68 5.65
N LYS A 532 38.09 -22.06 5.70
CA LYS A 532 39.23 -22.41 4.83
C LYS A 532 39.70 -23.85 4.96
N SER A 533 39.44 -24.49 6.11
CA SER A 533 39.80 -25.89 6.39
C SER A 533 38.82 -26.90 5.77
N ASP A 534 37.65 -26.46 5.35
CA ASP A 534 36.64 -27.36 4.80
C ASP A 534 36.88 -27.51 3.27
N PRO A 535 36.82 -28.74 2.72
CA PRO A 535 37.01 -28.95 1.29
C PRO A 535 35.78 -28.42 0.52
N SER A 536 36.00 -27.97 -0.70
CA SER A 536 34.88 -27.68 -1.62
C SER A 536 34.17 -28.99 -2.00
N PRO A 537 32.84 -29.06 -1.93
CA PRO A 537 32.09 -30.26 -2.33
C PRO A 537 32.06 -30.47 -3.85
N VAL A 538 32.54 -29.48 -4.62
CA VAL A 538 32.58 -29.51 -6.10
C VAL A 538 34.01 -29.47 -6.61
N LEU A 539 34.98 -30.01 -5.84
CA LEU A 539 36.32 -30.19 -6.32
C LEU A 539 36.31 -31.14 -7.52
N PRO A 540 37.09 -30.83 -8.58
CA PRO A 540 37.25 -31.75 -9.68
C PRO A 540 37.84 -33.06 -9.18
N GLU A 541 37.27 -34.16 -9.59
CA GLU A 541 37.87 -35.49 -9.39
C GLU A 541 38.94 -35.69 -10.48
N SER A 542 40.04 -36.33 -10.10
CA SER A 542 41.12 -36.66 -11.04
C SER A 542 41.50 -38.13 -10.85
N ASP A 543 41.59 -38.85 -11.96
CA ASP A 543 42.01 -40.24 -11.99
C ASP A 543 43.57 -40.34 -11.91
N GLU A 544 44.16 -39.73 -10.86
CA GLU A 544 45.59 -39.82 -10.61
C GLU A 544 45.96 -41.26 -10.25
N ASP A 545 46.93 -41.82 -10.99
CA ASP A 545 47.47 -43.14 -10.69
C ASP A 545 48.25 -43.06 -9.37
N LYS A 546 47.69 -43.64 -8.31
CA LYS A 546 48.30 -43.69 -6.97
C LYS A 546 49.30 -44.81 -6.83
N GLY A 547 49.61 -45.53 -7.91
CA GLY A 547 50.45 -46.70 -7.92
C GLY A 547 49.76 -47.93 -7.28
N LEU A 548 50.43 -49.08 -7.34
CA LEU A 548 49.96 -50.29 -6.67
C LEU A 548 50.27 -50.19 -5.17
N THR A 549 49.26 -50.17 -4.35
CA THR A 549 49.43 -50.35 -2.90
C THR A 549 49.92 -51.79 -2.63
N THR A 550 51.00 -51.93 -1.93
CA THR A 550 51.56 -53.25 -1.53
C THR A 550 50.77 -53.96 -0.43
N ASP A 551 49.71 -53.34 0.04
CA ASP A 551 48.80 -53.98 0.99
C ASP A 551 47.84 -54.95 0.26
N PRO A 552 47.76 -56.23 0.71
CA PRO A 552 46.86 -57.19 0.09
C PRO A 552 45.42 -56.73 0.25
N PRO A 553 44.59 -56.89 -0.78
CA PRO A 553 43.20 -56.44 -0.71
C PRO A 553 42.48 -57.09 0.45
N GLU A 554 41.91 -56.28 1.32
CA GLU A 554 41.04 -56.76 2.41
C GLU A 554 39.89 -57.54 1.72
N ARG A 555 39.86 -58.86 1.96
CA ARG A 555 38.85 -59.74 1.38
C ARG A 555 37.48 -59.27 1.84
N GLN A 556 36.77 -58.60 0.97
CA GLN A 556 35.35 -58.34 1.20
C GLN A 556 34.64 -59.65 1.50
N ARG A 557 34.14 -59.77 2.69
CA ARG A 557 33.35 -60.94 3.12
C ARG A 557 32.02 -60.96 2.34
N PRO A 558 31.63 -62.08 1.75
CA PRO A 558 30.33 -62.17 1.13
C PRO A 558 29.20 -61.85 2.11
N PRO A 559 28.09 -61.24 1.70
CA PRO A 559 27.03 -60.79 2.59
C PRO A 559 26.38 -61.84 3.46
N ASN A 560 26.62 -63.14 3.20
CA ASN A 560 26.00 -64.29 3.89
C ASN A 560 26.99 -65.22 4.60
N ALA A 561 28.19 -64.78 4.96
CA ALA A 561 29.13 -65.61 5.74
C ALA A 561 28.77 -65.64 7.22
N PRO A 562 28.62 -66.84 7.87
CA PRO A 562 28.30 -66.91 9.29
C PRO A 562 29.39 -66.34 10.17
N ALA A 563 28.97 -65.69 11.31
CA ALA A 563 29.87 -65.07 12.24
C ALA A 563 30.89 -66.06 12.84
N PRO A 564 32.16 -65.68 13.10
CA PRO A 564 33.15 -66.56 13.73
C PRO A 564 32.69 -66.91 15.14
N ARG A 565 32.73 -68.21 15.44
CA ARG A 565 32.54 -68.70 16.85
C ARG A 565 33.67 -68.21 17.72
N THR A 566 33.35 -67.34 18.65
CA THR A 566 34.21 -67.03 19.79
C THR A 566 34.24 -68.20 20.68
N GLY A 567 35.38 -68.85 20.75
CA GLY A 567 35.58 -70.00 21.66
C GLY A 567 37.02 -70.31 21.89
N MET A 568 37.46 -70.06 23.10
CA MET A 568 38.55 -70.59 23.95
C MET A 568 39.88 -69.80 23.97
N PRO A 569 40.35 -69.46 25.18
CA PRO A 569 41.66 -68.86 25.39
C PRO A 569 42.76 -69.92 25.26
N ARG A 570 43.80 -69.63 24.51
CA ARG A 570 45.03 -70.39 24.50
C ARG A 570 45.88 -69.98 25.73
N SER A 571 46.14 -70.98 26.60
CA SER A 571 47.08 -70.88 27.66
C SER A 571 48.50 -70.58 27.18
N ALA A 572 49.21 -69.75 27.96
CA ALA A 572 50.65 -69.52 27.85
C ALA A 572 51.42 -70.82 28.04
N ALA A 573 52.43 -71.08 27.24
CA ALA A 573 53.56 -71.97 27.54
C ALA A 573 54.80 -71.43 26.81
N SER A 574 55.78 -71.09 27.71
CA SER A 574 57.21 -70.92 27.65
C SER A 574 57.79 -70.05 26.49
#